data_6c6b5d010e5e88792aa05da901238433
#
_entry.id   6c6b5d010e5e88792aa05da901238433
#
_cell.length_a   1.000
_cell.length_b   1.000
_cell.length_c   1.000
_cell.angle_alpha   90.00
_cell.angle_beta   90.00
_cell.angle_gamma   90.00
#
_symmetry.space_group_name_H-M   'P 1'
#
loop_
_entity.id
_entity.type
_entity.pdbx_description
1 polymer ?
#
loop_
_entity_poly.entity_id
_entity_poly.type
_entity_poly.pdbx_seq_one_letter_code
_entity_poly.pdbx_strand_id
1 'polypeptide(L)'
;AGHVATHAGLPALADDSGLEVDALKGAPGVHSARFGGEGLGDGERVAHLLSRMRDVPDPRRTARFVSVLALATPAGEVRTFEGRCEGRILHGPRGHGGFGYDPVFYSPDLGKPFGQASRDEKRAVSHRGRALDAFLRWLGEPEADATLRARDPELIADDDTLGD
;
A
#
# COMPACT_ATOMS: atom_id res chain seq x y z
N ALA A 1 -0.42 8.04 -10.05
CA ALA A 1 -0.56 9.42 -9.54
C ALA A 1 -0.21 10.43 -10.66
N GLY A 2 1.02 10.38 -11.24
CA GLY A 2 1.49 11.39 -12.19
C GLY A 2 0.52 11.71 -13.34
N HIS A 3 0.10 10.71 -14.10
CA HIS A 3 -0.85 10.90 -15.23
C HIS A 3 -2.15 11.60 -14.78
N VAL A 4 -2.67 11.23 -13.59
CA VAL A 4 -3.89 11.86 -13.06
C VAL A 4 -3.62 13.32 -12.67
N ALA A 5 -2.49 13.60 -12.01
CA ALA A 5 -2.14 14.96 -11.60
C ALA A 5 -2.01 15.91 -12.79
N THR A 6 -1.29 15.51 -13.82
CA THR A 6 -1.12 16.30 -15.07
C THR A 6 -2.46 16.54 -15.75
N HIS A 7 -3.28 15.49 -15.91
CA HIS A 7 -4.57 15.62 -16.60
C HIS A 7 -5.60 16.47 -15.84
N ALA A 8 -5.61 16.36 -14.50
CA ALA A 8 -6.55 17.10 -13.65
C ALA A 8 -6.09 18.52 -13.28
N GLY A 9 -4.81 18.85 -13.50
CA GLY A 9 -4.21 20.11 -13.03
C GLY A 9 -4.17 20.24 -11.51
N LEU A 10 -4.24 19.10 -10.78
CA LEU A 10 -4.30 19.03 -9.32
C LEU A 10 -3.35 17.96 -8.78
N PRO A 11 -2.80 18.12 -7.57
CA PRO A 11 -2.06 17.05 -6.92
C PRO A 11 -2.91 15.77 -6.81
N ALA A 12 -2.31 14.62 -7.08
CA ALA A 12 -2.95 13.32 -7.02
C ALA A 12 -2.19 12.37 -6.10
N LEU A 13 -2.93 11.67 -5.25
CA LEU A 13 -2.41 10.62 -4.36
C LEU A 13 -2.84 9.25 -4.86
N ALA A 14 -1.90 8.30 -4.93
CA ALA A 14 -2.17 6.90 -5.25
C ALA A 14 -1.61 6.00 -4.14
N ASP A 15 -2.30 4.88 -3.88
CA ASP A 15 -1.88 3.82 -2.94
C ASP A 15 -1.64 2.53 -3.74
N ASP A 16 -0.47 1.94 -3.55
CA ASP A 16 -0.19 0.58 -3.98
C ASP A 16 0.33 -0.23 -2.79
N SER A 17 -0.21 -1.44 -2.62
CA SER A 17 0.10 -2.29 -1.49
C SER A 17 0.20 -3.74 -1.90
N GLY A 18 1.12 -4.46 -1.25
CA GLY A 18 1.34 -5.87 -1.51
C GLY A 18 1.82 -6.65 -0.29
N LEU A 19 1.65 -7.97 -0.38
CA LEU A 19 2.21 -8.93 0.56
C LEU A 19 3.49 -9.51 -0.04
N GLU A 20 4.58 -9.44 0.68
CA GLU A 20 5.85 -10.10 0.36
C GLU A 20 6.08 -11.28 1.29
N VAL A 21 6.37 -12.47 0.75
CA VAL A 21 6.66 -13.68 1.51
C VAL A 21 8.08 -14.15 1.19
N ASP A 22 8.94 -14.25 2.22
CA ASP A 22 10.34 -14.54 2.04
C ASP A 22 10.61 -15.91 1.39
N ALA A 23 9.87 -16.94 1.81
CA ALA A 23 9.96 -18.28 1.24
C ALA A 23 9.55 -18.34 -0.25
N LEU A 24 8.81 -17.34 -0.73
CA LEU A 24 8.39 -17.18 -2.12
C LEU A 24 9.20 -16.10 -2.86
N LYS A 25 10.38 -15.72 -2.33
CA LYS A 25 11.27 -14.70 -2.90
C LYS A 25 10.58 -13.35 -3.12
N GLY A 26 9.73 -12.95 -2.17
CA GLY A 26 8.97 -11.71 -2.21
C GLY A 26 7.63 -11.78 -2.94
N ALA A 27 7.30 -12.90 -3.59
CA ALA A 27 5.95 -13.05 -4.15
C ALA A 27 4.89 -13.14 -3.05
N PRO A 28 3.67 -12.67 -3.30
CA PRO A 28 3.12 -12.07 -4.52
C PRO A 28 3.55 -10.63 -4.82
N GLY A 29 4.00 -9.84 -3.85
CA GLY A 29 4.46 -8.47 -4.05
C GLY A 29 3.40 -7.58 -4.70
N VAL A 30 3.77 -6.83 -5.73
CA VAL A 30 2.87 -5.94 -6.49
C VAL A 30 1.73 -6.69 -7.21
N HIS A 31 1.82 -8.02 -7.30
CA HIS A 31 0.78 -8.85 -7.91
C HIS A 31 -0.21 -9.43 -6.87
N SER A 32 -0.20 -8.94 -5.63
CA SER A 32 -1.01 -9.47 -4.52
C SER A 32 -2.50 -9.58 -4.87
N ALA A 33 -3.05 -8.59 -5.55
CA ALA A 33 -4.47 -8.55 -5.92
C ALA A 33 -4.88 -9.59 -6.98
N ARG A 34 -3.92 -10.17 -7.72
CA ARG A 34 -4.16 -11.14 -8.80
C ARG A 34 -3.30 -12.41 -8.69
N PHE A 35 -2.75 -12.66 -7.51
CA PHE A 35 -1.94 -13.83 -7.25
C PHE A 35 -2.78 -15.12 -7.35
N GLY A 36 -2.36 -16.04 -8.20
CA GLY A 36 -3.08 -17.27 -8.53
C GLY A 36 -3.98 -17.15 -9.76
N GLY A 37 -4.22 -15.96 -10.28
CA GLY A 37 -5.03 -15.71 -11.46
C GLY A 37 -5.99 -14.55 -11.32
N GLU A 38 -6.51 -14.08 -12.46
CA GLU A 38 -7.53 -13.05 -12.49
C GLU A 38 -8.90 -13.62 -12.06
N GLY A 39 -9.72 -12.79 -11.41
CA GLY A 39 -11.07 -13.17 -11.00
C GLY A 39 -11.18 -14.00 -9.72
N LEU A 40 -10.07 -14.41 -9.11
CA LEU A 40 -10.12 -15.14 -7.84
C LEU A 40 -10.62 -14.24 -6.69
N GLY A 41 -11.47 -14.81 -5.83
CA GLY A 41 -11.85 -14.21 -4.55
C GLY A 41 -10.71 -14.24 -3.52
N ASP A 42 -10.85 -13.50 -2.43
CA ASP A 42 -9.82 -13.44 -1.37
C ASP A 42 -9.55 -14.82 -0.76
N GLY A 43 -10.59 -15.62 -0.52
CA GLY A 43 -10.44 -16.99 0.01
C GLY A 43 -9.65 -17.91 -0.93
N GLU A 44 -9.88 -17.82 -2.23
CA GLU A 44 -9.16 -18.61 -3.24
C GLU A 44 -7.69 -18.18 -3.34
N ARG A 45 -7.42 -16.87 -3.27
CA ARG A 45 -6.06 -16.32 -3.20
C ARG A 45 -5.30 -16.79 -1.97
N VAL A 46 -5.96 -16.78 -0.80
CA VAL A 46 -5.40 -17.32 0.44
C VAL A 46 -5.11 -18.81 0.29
N ALA A 47 -6.04 -19.61 -0.25
CA ALA A 47 -5.83 -21.03 -0.48
C ALA A 47 -4.66 -21.29 -1.45
N HIS A 48 -4.54 -20.49 -2.51
CA HIS A 48 -3.41 -20.55 -3.44
C HIS A 48 -2.09 -20.25 -2.73
N LEU A 49 -2.01 -19.17 -1.94
CA LEU A 49 -0.82 -18.83 -1.14
C LEU A 49 -0.43 -19.98 -0.21
N LEU A 50 -1.38 -20.53 0.54
CA LEU A 50 -1.12 -21.64 1.46
C LEU A 50 -0.66 -22.91 0.74
N SER A 51 -1.17 -23.20 -0.43
CA SER A 51 -0.73 -24.35 -1.26
C SER A 51 0.73 -24.21 -1.68
N ARG A 52 1.17 -22.99 -2.03
CA ARG A 52 2.56 -22.68 -2.39
C ARG A 52 3.52 -22.75 -1.19
N MET A 53 2.98 -22.67 0.02
CA MET A 53 3.73 -22.68 1.27
C MET A 53 3.56 -23.98 2.06
N ARG A 54 2.99 -25.05 1.45
CA ARG A 54 2.67 -26.31 2.15
C ARG A 54 3.87 -26.90 2.90
N ASP A 55 5.03 -26.93 2.26
CA ASP A 55 6.24 -27.55 2.78
C ASP A 55 7.20 -26.53 3.43
N VAL A 56 6.74 -25.30 3.66
CA VAL A 56 7.55 -24.26 4.31
C VAL A 56 7.37 -24.35 5.82
N PRO A 57 8.45 -24.66 6.58
CA PRO A 57 8.39 -24.76 8.04
C PRO A 57 8.19 -23.37 8.70
N ASP A 58 7.66 -23.37 9.93
CA ASP A 58 7.31 -22.16 10.67
C ASP A 58 8.39 -21.06 10.71
N PRO A 59 9.67 -21.36 10.97
CA PRO A 59 10.69 -20.31 11.01
C PRO A 59 10.92 -19.58 9.68
N ARG A 60 10.51 -20.19 8.56
CA ARG A 60 10.68 -19.66 7.21
C ARG A 60 9.41 -19.04 6.61
N ARG A 61 8.36 -18.90 7.42
CA ARG A 61 7.07 -18.33 6.98
C ARG A 61 6.99 -16.82 7.18
N THR A 62 8.14 -16.16 7.30
CA THR A 62 8.22 -14.70 7.45
C THR A 62 7.68 -13.98 6.21
N ALA A 63 6.98 -12.90 6.46
CA ALA A 63 6.32 -12.10 5.43
C ALA A 63 6.15 -10.66 5.93
N ARG A 64 5.90 -9.75 5.00
CA ARG A 64 5.52 -8.38 5.32
C ARG A 64 4.47 -7.84 4.37
N PHE A 65 3.61 -6.99 4.88
CA PHE A 65 2.86 -6.09 4.04
C PHE A 65 3.66 -4.81 3.79
N VAL A 66 3.62 -4.34 2.56
CA VAL A 66 4.24 -3.06 2.15
C VAL A 66 3.16 -2.20 1.51
N SER A 67 3.13 -0.91 1.83
CA SER A 67 2.31 0.10 1.17
C SER A 67 3.19 1.27 0.76
N VAL A 68 2.98 1.76 -0.44
CA VAL A 68 3.59 2.99 -0.94
C VAL A 68 2.47 3.94 -1.35
N LEU A 69 2.39 5.08 -0.66
CA LEU A 69 1.61 6.22 -1.10
C LEU A 69 2.48 7.09 -2.01
N ALA A 70 2.01 7.39 -3.21
CA ALA A 70 2.69 8.24 -4.16
C ALA A 70 1.87 9.52 -4.38
N LEU A 71 2.39 10.67 -3.94
CA LEU A 71 1.88 11.99 -4.28
C LEU A 71 2.57 12.46 -5.56
N ALA A 72 1.79 12.91 -6.54
CA ALA A 72 2.31 13.58 -7.73
C ALA A 72 1.66 14.95 -7.88
N THR A 73 2.43 15.94 -8.35
CA THR A 73 1.94 17.27 -8.65
C THR A 73 1.76 17.47 -10.16
N PRO A 74 0.97 18.46 -10.60
CA PRO A 74 0.88 18.81 -12.02
C PRO A 74 2.23 19.21 -12.64
N ALA A 75 3.13 19.78 -11.84
CA ALA A 75 4.50 20.14 -12.25
C ALA A 75 5.43 18.92 -12.45
N GLY A 76 4.94 17.70 -12.26
CA GLY A 76 5.70 16.46 -12.45
C GLY A 76 6.54 16.01 -11.26
N GLU A 77 6.48 16.72 -10.12
CA GLU A 77 7.14 16.29 -8.90
C GLU A 77 6.43 15.05 -8.33
N VAL A 78 7.21 14.04 -7.92
CA VAL A 78 6.68 12.81 -7.30
C VAL A 78 7.36 12.58 -5.96
N ARG A 79 6.57 12.38 -4.90
CA ARG A 79 7.04 12.03 -3.56
C ARG A 79 6.35 10.75 -3.09
N THR A 80 7.10 9.85 -2.47
CA THR A 80 6.57 8.57 -1.97
C THR A 80 6.73 8.44 -0.48
N PHE A 81 5.75 7.75 0.14
CA PHE A 81 5.70 7.47 1.57
C PHE A 81 5.45 5.99 1.76
N GLU A 82 6.43 5.30 2.32
CA GLU A 82 6.37 3.86 2.51
C GLU A 82 5.99 3.49 3.94
N GLY A 83 5.19 2.45 4.08
CA GLY A 83 4.90 1.79 5.35
C GLY A 83 5.03 0.28 5.21
N ARG A 84 5.64 -0.36 6.19
CA ARG A 84 5.82 -1.82 6.27
C ARG A 84 5.22 -2.36 7.57
N CYS A 85 4.69 -3.57 7.50
CA CYS A 85 4.25 -4.32 8.66
C CYS A 85 4.84 -5.72 8.56
N GLU A 86 5.82 -6.02 9.41
CA GLU A 86 6.44 -7.34 9.48
C GLU A 86 5.50 -8.35 10.15
N GLY A 87 5.60 -9.59 9.74
CA GLY A 87 4.76 -10.66 10.26
C GLY A 87 5.13 -12.03 9.71
N ARG A 88 4.18 -12.94 9.75
CA ARG A 88 4.33 -14.30 9.22
C ARG A 88 3.02 -14.84 8.69
N ILE A 89 3.11 -15.80 7.76
CA ILE A 89 1.95 -16.50 7.21
C ILE A 89 1.62 -17.72 8.09
N LEU A 90 0.39 -17.78 8.56
CA LEU A 90 -0.16 -18.92 9.28
C LEU A 90 -0.36 -20.13 8.37
N HIS A 91 -0.55 -21.33 8.95
CA HIS A 91 -0.90 -22.55 8.18
C HIS A 91 -2.36 -22.59 7.72
N GLY A 92 -3.22 -21.76 8.30
CA GLY A 92 -4.63 -21.64 7.94
C GLY A 92 -5.22 -20.31 8.35
N PRO A 93 -6.39 -19.94 7.77
CA PRO A 93 -7.06 -18.69 8.06
C PRO A 93 -7.60 -18.66 9.50
N ARG A 94 -7.52 -17.48 10.12
CA ARG A 94 -8.09 -17.18 11.45
C ARG A 94 -8.76 -15.81 11.43
N GLY A 95 -10.03 -15.78 11.84
CA GLY A 95 -10.87 -14.59 11.79
C GLY A 95 -11.46 -14.36 10.41
N HIS A 96 -12.36 -13.37 10.34
CA HIS A 96 -13.13 -13.04 9.15
C HIS A 96 -13.07 -11.53 8.85
N GLY A 97 -12.32 -10.77 9.65
CA GLY A 97 -12.14 -9.33 9.48
C GLY A 97 -11.14 -9.00 8.38
N GLY A 98 -11.18 -7.75 7.93
CA GLY A 98 -10.27 -7.24 6.92
C GLY A 98 -10.57 -7.73 5.51
N PHE A 99 -9.54 -7.86 4.69
CA PHE A 99 -9.61 -8.27 3.28
C PHE A 99 -8.30 -8.94 2.84
N GLY A 100 -8.33 -9.57 1.67
CA GLY A 100 -7.15 -10.18 1.08
C GLY A 100 -6.53 -11.27 1.97
N TYR A 101 -5.27 -11.10 2.34
CA TYR A 101 -4.50 -12.07 3.11
C TYR A 101 -4.59 -11.88 4.64
N ASP A 102 -5.42 -10.98 5.15
CA ASP A 102 -5.57 -10.67 6.57
C ASP A 102 -5.82 -11.92 7.46
N PRO A 103 -6.65 -12.89 7.05
CA PRO A 103 -6.89 -14.07 7.86
C PRO A 103 -5.66 -14.96 8.09
N VAL A 104 -4.66 -14.90 7.23
CA VAL A 104 -3.44 -15.72 7.31
C VAL A 104 -2.20 -14.93 7.72
N PHE A 105 -2.29 -13.61 7.83
CA PHE A 105 -1.18 -12.77 8.23
C PHE A 105 -1.19 -12.50 9.74
N TYR A 106 -0.24 -13.09 10.45
CA TYR A 106 -0.03 -12.85 11.89
C TYR A 106 0.88 -11.65 12.09
N SER A 107 0.42 -10.68 12.88
CA SER A 107 1.18 -9.49 13.29
C SER A 107 1.76 -9.70 14.70
N PRO A 108 3.08 -9.67 14.85
CA PRO A 108 3.70 -9.68 16.18
C PRO A 108 3.32 -8.46 17.02
N ASP A 109 3.16 -7.29 16.39
CA ASP A 109 2.79 -6.04 17.07
C ASP A 109 1.39 -6.12 17.72
N LEU A 110 0.48 -6.95 17.18
CA LEU A 110 -0.84 -7.19 17.73
C LEU A 110 -0.93 -8.49 18.55
N GLY A 111 0.02 -9.40 18.38
CA GLY A 111 -0.05 -10.74 18.98
C GLY A 111 -1.17 -11.61 18.39
N LYS A 112 -1.75 -11.24 17.23
CA LYS A 112 -2.86 -11.94 16.57
C LYS A 112 -2.86 -11.74 15.06
N PRO A 113 -3.63 -12.57 14.29
CA PRO A 113 -3.83 -12.36 12.86
C PRO A 113 -4.64 -11.08 12.59
N PHE A 114 -4.39 -10.43 11.45
CA PHE A 114 -5.18 -9.27 11.02
C PHE A 114 -6.66 -9.60 10.82
N GLY A 115 -7.00 -10.83 10.46
CA GLY A 115 -8.39 -11.28 10.37
C GLY A 115 -9.17 -11.29 11.70
N GLN A 116 -8.47 -11.17 12.82
CA GLN A 116 -9.03 -11.07 14.19
C GLN A 116 -8.88 -9.67 14.79
N ALA A 117 -8.24 -8.75 14.08
CA ALA A 117 -8.03 -7.39 14.56
C ALA A 117 -9.26 -6.50 14.25
N SER A 118 -9.56 -5.57 15.14
CA SER A 118 -10.46 -4.47 14.83
C SER A 118 -9.84 -3.54 13.79
N ARG A 119 -10.66 -2.68 13.19
CA ARG A 119 -10.17 -1.69 12.22
C ARG A 119 -9.13 -0.76 12.85
N ASP A 120 -9.36 -0.31 14.07
CA ASP A 120 -8.47 0.62 14.77
C ASP A 120 -7.15 -0.03 15.18
N GLU A 121 -7.20 -1.26 15.71
CA GLU A 121 -5.99 -2.04 16.01
C GLU A 121 -5.14 -2.24 14.75
N LYS A 122 -5.75 -2.67 13.65
CA LYS A 122 -5.05 -2.85 12.38
C LYS A 122 -4.49 -1.52 11.85
N ARG A 123 -5.26 -0.41 11.91
CA ARG A 123 -4.82 0.92 11.48
C ARG A 123 -3.53 1.34 12.20
N ALA A 124 -3.43 1.10 13.50
CA ALA A 124 -2.29 1.52 14.33
C ALA A 124 -0.96 0.87 13.93
N VAL A 125 -0.97 -0.35 13.38
CA VAL A 125 0.25 -1.14 13.10
C VAL A 125 0.43 -1.49 11.63
N SER A 126 -0.58 -1.31 10.79
CA SER A 126 -0.55 -1.76 9.40
C SER A 126 0.39 -0.93 8.53
N HIS A 127 0.83 -1.54 7.43
CA HIS A 127 1.60 -0.90 6.36
C HIS A 127 0.94 0.40 5.86
N ARG A 128 -0.37 0.36 5.53
CA ARG A 128 -1.13 1.56 5.12
C ARG A 128 -1.22 2.61 6.21
N GLY A 129 -1.40 2.17 7.46
CA GLY A 129 -1.37 3.06 8.62
C GLY A 129 -0.07 3.84 8.70
N ARG A 130 1.05 3.13 8.62
CA ARG A 130 2.40 3.73 8.70
C ARG A 130 2.72 4.62 7.51
N ALA A 131 2.35 4.22 6.30
CA ALA A 131 2.52 5.06 5.11
C ALA A 131 1.71 6.36 5.21
N LEU A 132 0.45 6.27 5.65
CA LEU A 132 -0.40 7.44 5.86
C LEU A 132 0.14 8.36 6.95
N ASP A 133 0.65 7.81 8.06
CA ASP A 133 1.25 8.63 9.12
C ASP A 133 2.53 9.35 8.65
N ALA A 134 3.31 8.71 7.78
CA ALA A 134 4.47 9.36 7.15
C ALA A 134 4.03 10.51 6.23
N PHE A 135 2.99 10.30 5.41
CA PHE A 135 2.41 11.33 4.56
C PHE A 135 1.84 12.50 5.38
N LEU A 136 1.07 12.23 6.45
CA LEU A 136 0.49 13.27 7.30
C LEU A 136 1.53 14.09 8.05
N ARG A 137 2.64 13.47 8.49
CA ARG A 137 3.76 14.19 9.09
C ARG A 137 4.37 15.15 8.09
N TRP A 138 4.64 14.68 6.87
CA TRP A 138 5.18 15.54 5.82
C TRP A 138 4.23 16.68 5.46
N LEU A 139 2.91 16.47 5.44
CA LEU A 139 1.93 17.54 5.20
C LEU A 139 2.02 18.68 6.25
N GLY A 140 2.51 18.39 7.45
CA GLY A 140 2.77 19.40 8.49
C GLY A 140 4.08 20.16 8.31
N GLU A 141 4.93 19.80 7.35
CA GLU A 141 6.21 20.46 7.10
C GLU A 141 6.04 21.69 6.20
N PRO A 142 6.85 22.74 6.37
CA PRO A 142 6.74 23.98 5.58
C PRO A 142 6.86 23.77 4.06
N GLU A 143 7.62 22.78 3.63
CA GLU A 143 7.82 22.48 2.20
C GLU A 143 6.58 21.88 1.51
N ALA A 144 5.68 21.28 2.27
CA ALA A 144 4.51 20.62 1.71
C ALA A 144 3.58 21.59 0.96
N ASP A 145 3.37 22.78 1.52
CA ASP A 145 2.52 23.81 0.91
C ASP A 145 3.11 24.27 -0.45
N ALA A 146 4.42 24.47 -0.52
CA ALA A 146 5.09 24.84 -1.76
C ALA A 146 4.98 23.74 -2.83
N THR A 147 5.22 22.48 -2.43
CA THR A 147 5.07 21.31 -3.32
C THR A 147 3.63 21.19 -3.85
N LEU A 148 2.63 21.28 -2.97
CA LEU A 148 1.23 21.11 -3.36
C LEU A 148 0.68 22.24 -4.25
N ARG A 149 1.25 23.44 -4.15
CA ARG A 149 0.88 24.60 -4.97
C ARG A 149 1.66 24.71 -6.27
N ALA A 150 2.70 23.91 -6.47
CA ALA A 150 3.47 23.89 -7.70
C ALA A 150 2.57 23.55 -8.90
N ARG A 151 2.43 24.49 -9.83
CA ARG A 151 1.68 24.34 -11.07
C ARG A 151 2.63 23.98 -12.20
N ASP A 152 2.09 23.34 -13.22
CA ASP A 152 2.83 23.10 -14.46
C ASP A 152 3.20 24.45 -15.10
N PRO A 153 4.49 24.73 -15.34
CA PRO A 153 4.92 25.96 -15.98
C PRO A 153 4.30 26.17 -17.37
N GLU A 154 3.97 25.09 -18.09
CA GLU A 154 3.36 25.17 -19.42
C GLU A 154 1.90 25.64 -19.36
N LEU A 155 1.17 25.35 -18.28
CA LEU A 155 -0.21 25.81 -18.08
C LEU A 155 -0.30 27.30 -17.67
N ILE A 156 0.81 27.89 -17.20
CA ILE A 156 0.87 29.31 -16.84
C ILE A 156 1.07 30.19 -18.09
N ALA A 157 1.72 29.67 -19.13
CA ALA A 157 2.04 30.40 -20.34
C ALA A 157 0.80 30.72 -21.22
N ASP A 158 -0.29 29.96 -21.09
CA ASP A 158 -1.50 30.14 -21.89
C ASP A 158 -2.47 31.18 -21.29
N ASP A 159 -2.33 31.56 -20.02
CA ASP A 159 -3.24 32.49 -19.34
C ASP A 159 -2.86 33.98 -19.60
N ASP A 160 -1.61 34.24 -20.01
CA ASP A 160 -1.13 35.60 -20.35
C ASP A 160 -1.49 36.04 -21.78
N THR A 161 -2.15 35.19 -22.58
CA THR A 161 -2.51 35.52 -24.00
C THR A 161 -3.95 35.98 -24.18
N LEU A 162 -4.73 36.17 -23.13
CA LEU A 162 -6.12 36.64 -23.16
C LEU A 162 -6.30 38.11 -22.73
N GLY A 163 -5.25 38.90 -22.73
CA GLY A 163 -5.33 40.30 -22.36
C GLY A 163 -4.79 41.25 -23.45
N ASP A 164 -5.58 41.49 -24.50
CA ASP A 164 -5.62 42.73 -25.28
C ASP A 164 -6.97 42.85 -26.01
#